data_e4298483cb1862f759ab12e08048f093
#
_entry.id   e4298483cb1862f759ab12e08048f093
#
_cell.length_a   1.000
_cell.length_b   1.000
_cell.length_c   1.000
_cell.angle_alpha   90.00
_cell.angle_beta   90.00
_cell.angle_gamma   90.00
#
_symmetry.space_group_name_H-M   'P 1'
#
loop_
_entity.id
_entity.type
_entity.pdbx_description
1 polymer ?
#
loop_
_entity_poly.entity_id
_entity_poly.type
_entity_poly.pdbx_seq_one_letter_code
_entity_poly.pdbx_strand_id
1 'polypeptide(L)'
;MNMINDKFESKSKFVAYLLLILNCLSPMAAIVIAPSLPQMQKEFSSIPNVEFLVPIALTIPGLLVALLSPVVGLFADKYGRKKMLVTATFVYSLIGVLPLFLHSLYAIIGSRVVLGMAEAVIVTLSTTLIGDYYSGAVRQRYLALQTTFASSSAILFFMIGGVLGEFGWRVPYVVYAVPVVLGILGAFMLWEPKQQMFANDDNEVEVVTFKPKLLFFICIVTCIGALAFMILQIQMAFILGAIGETSPKVAGNISSACSALIVVGTLSVHVFSRMKFKVGHNLFIAFGLIGLSFLLMSQASSADQVLLYSLLNGFGCGLLLPTLAIWNMKNLPWYKRGIGTGMWYGSYCLGMFFSPILFVTITKFTGNLFSTLSLAGWLLIPLALIALAFGFLKVTRQPAATTTIKHG
;
A
#
# COMPACT_ATOMS: atom_id res chain seq x y z
N MET A 1 -24.09 34.84 12.24
CA MET A 1 -24.00 33.88 11.13
C MET A 1 -22.57 33.37 10.92
N ASN A 2 -21.52 34.19 11.03
CA ASN A 2 -20.11 33.78 10.85
C ASN A 2 -19.61 32.75 11.88
N MET A 3 -19.92 32.89 13.17
CA MET A 3 -19.45 31.96 14.22
C MET A 3 -20.00 30.51 14.10
N ILE A 4 -21.20 30.34 13.52
CA ILE A 4 -21.79 29.01 13.31
C ILE A 4 -21.10 28.33 12.11
N ASN A 5 -20.84 29.10 11.04
CA ASN A 5 -20.10 28.60 9.87
C ASN A 5 -18.67 28.23 10.23
N ASP A 6 -17.96 29.05 11.03
CA ASP A 6 -16.58 28.77 11.46
C ASP A 6 -16.48 27.49 12.32
N LYS A 7 -17.45 27.26 13.22
CA LYS A 7 -17.51 26.02 14.01
C LYS A 7 -17.83 24.79 13.17
N PHE A 8 -18.71 24.92 12.17
CA PHE A 8 -19.04 23.81 11.29
C PHE A 8 -17.87 23.47 10.36
N GLU A 9 -17.21 24.46 9.82
CA GLU A 9 -16.02 24.30 8.98
C GLU A 9 -14.84 23.72 9.77
N SER A 10 -14.62 24.16 11.00
CA SER A 10 -13.61 23.61 11.91
C SER A 10 -13.89 22.14 12.24
N LYS A 11 -15.13 21.80 12.61
CA LYS A 11 -15.54 20.41 12.89
C LYS A 11 -15.38 19.53 11.68
N SER A 12 -15.68 20.02 10.48
CA SER A 12 -15.50 19.31 9.22
C SER A 12 -14.03 18.98 8.93
N LYS A 13 -13.09 19.90 9.23
CA LYS A 13 -11.65 19.65 9.07
C LYS A 13 -11.13 18.57 10.02
N PHE A 14 -11.52 18.61 11.29
CA PHE A 14 -11.14 17.58 12.26
C PHE A 14 -11.61 16.18 11.86
N VAL A 15 -12.82 16.07 11.36
CA VAL A 15 -13.38 14.81 10.85
C VAL A 15 -12.56 14.30 9.65
N ALA A 16 -12.18 15.18 8.73
CA ALA A 16 -11.30 14.79 7.62
C ALA A 16 -9.98 14.22 8.12
N TYR A 17 -9.28 14.92 9.02
CA TYR A 17 -8.01 14.43 9.57
C TYR A 17 -8.18 13.10 10.32
N LEU A 18 -9.26 12.91 11.06
CA LEU A 18 -9.55 11.63 11.70
C LEU A 18 -9.65 10.48 10.69
N LEU A 19 -10.36 10.70 9.56
CA LEU A 19 -10.48 9.70 8.50
C LEU A 19 -9.13 9.45 7.79
N LEU A 20 -8.28 10.48 7.63
CA LEU A 20 -6.92 10.32 7.10
C LEU A 20 -6.06 9.46 8.04
N ILE A 21 -6.12 9.71 9.35
CA ILE A 21 -5.36 8.94 10.36
C ILE A 21 -5.89 7.50 10.45
N LEU A 22 -7.20 7.28 10.40
CA LEU A 22 -7.78 5.93 10.35
C LEU A 22 -7.25 5.13 9.15
N ASN A 23 -7.06 5.76 8.01
CA ASN A 23 -6.48 5.08 6.84
C ASN A 23 -5.01 4.70 7.03
N CYS A 24 -4.26 5.36 7.93
CA CYS A 24 -2.88 4.99 8.26
C CYS A 24 -2.79 3.67 9.03
N LEU A 25 -3.90 3.12 9.53
CA LEU A 25 -3.91 1.82 10.20
C LEU A 25 -3.56 0.67 9.24
N SER A 26 -3.78 0.84 7.93
CA SER A 26 -3.40 -0.17 6.94
C SER A 26 -1.88 -0.33 6.80
N PRO A 27 -1.07 0.72 6.52
CA PRO A 27 0.38 0.55 6.58
C PRO A 27 0.88 0.11 7.96
N MET A 28 0.25 0.52 9.06
CA MET A 28 0.62 0.07 10.40
C MET A 28 0.57 -1.47 10.53
N ALA A 29 -0.48 -2.10 9.99
CA ALA A 29 -0.65 -3.56 10.05
C ALA A 29 0.51 -4.34 9.43
N ALA A 30 1.08 -3.81 8.36
CA ALA A 30 2.15 -4.47 7.60
C ALA A 30 3.57 -4.07 8.03
N ILE A 31 3.75 -2.93 8.71
CA ILE A 31 5.07 -2.30 8.81
C ILE A 31 5.64 -2.33 10.23
N VAL A 32 4.80 -2.12 11.24
CA VAL A 32 5.25 -1.93 12.64
C VAL A 32 6.07 -3.12 13.17
N ILE A 33 5.76 -4.35 12.75
CA ILE A 33 6.45 -5.56 13.22
C ILE A 33 7.59 -6.02 12.29
N ALA A 34 7.71 -5.44 11.09
CA ALA A 34 8.67 -5.88 10.08
C ALA A 34 10.14 -5.86 10.56
N PRO A 35 10.62 -4.84 11.32
CA PRO A 35 11.99 -4.82 11.82
C PRO A 35 12.34 -5.97 12.78
N SER A 36 11.36 -6.55 13.45
CA SER A 36 11.55 -7.62 14.45
C SER A 36 11.21 -9.03 13.94
N LEU A 37 10.89 -9.19 12.65
CA LEU A 37 10.58 -10.50 12.06
C LEU A 37 11.66 -11.57 12.25
N PRO A 38 12.97 -11.28 12.13
CA PRO A 38 14.01 -12.28 12.38
C PRO A 38 14.00 -12.83 13.81
N GLN A 39 13.71 -11.97 14.80
CA GLN A 39 13.60 -12.39 16.21
C GLN A 39 12.38 -13.31 16.39
N MET A 40 11.24 -12.97 15.78
CA MET A 40 10.03 -13.81 15.77
C MET A 40 10.32 -15.17 15.11
N GLN A 41 10.98 -15.18 13.97
CA GLN A 41 11.34 -16.40 13.25
C GLN A 41 12.27 -17.29 14.09
N LYS A 42 13.21 -16.70 14.81
CA LYS A 42 14.12 -17.41 15.71
C LYS A 42 13.37 -18.08 16.86
N GLU A 43 12.40 -17.40 17.47
CA GLU A 43 11.61 -17.96 18.58
C GLU A 43 10.77 -19.15 18.14
N PHE A 44 10.20 -19.10 16.94
CA PHE A 44 9.38 -20.19 16.39
C PHE A 44 10.16 -21.14 15.48
N SER A 45 11.50 -21.18 15.57
CA SER A 45 12.36 -21.99 14.70
C SER A 45 12.08 -23.50 14.72
N SER A 46 11.44 -24.02 15.78
CA SER A 46 11.00 -25.41 15.88
C SER A 46 9.78 -25.75 15.00
N ILE A 47 9.08 -24.74 14.47
CA ILE A 47 7.88 -24.94 13.64
C ILE A 47 8.30 -25.18 12.19
N PRO A 48 7.81 -26.26 11.53
CA PRO A 48 8.11 -26.50 10.13
C PRO A 48 7.65 -25.33 9.25
N ASN A 49 8.48 -24.95 8.26
CA ASN A 49 8.20 -23.86 7.32
C ASN A 49 8.00 -22.47 7.97
N VAL A 50 8.62 -22.23 9.13
CA VAL A 50 8.53 -20.95 9.86
C VAL A 50 8.94 -19.77 8.98
N GLU A 51 9.88 -19.96 8.06
CA GLU A 51 10.37 -18.96 7.11
C GLU A 51 9.30 -18.45 6.13
N PHE A 52 8.23 -19.22 5.90
CA PHE A 52 7.04 -18.80 5.16
C PHE A 52 5.98 -18.23 6.08
N LEU A 53 5.75 -18.87 7.24
CA LEU A 53 4.66 -18.54 8.14
C LEU A 53 4.82 -17.16 8.78
N VAL A 54 6.05 -16.78 9.14
CA VAL A 54 6.32 -15.48 9.77
C VAL A 54 6.07 -14.31 8.79
N PRO A 55 6.59 -14.30 7.56
CA PRO A 55 6.21 -13.27 6.58
C PRO A 55 4.74 -13.30 6.17
N ILE A 56 4.09 -14.47 6.13
CA ILE A 56 2.65 -14.57 5.85
C ILE A 56 1.85 -13.87 6.96
N ALA A 57 2.23 -14.00 8.22
CA ALA A 57 1.58 -13.28 9.32
C ALA A 57 1.57 -11.75 9.11
N LEU A 58 2.55 -11.21 8.38
CA LEU A 58 2.63 -9.81 8.03
C LEU A 58 1.73 -9.43 6.85
N THR A 59 1.65 -10.29 5.83
CA THR A 59 1.02 -9.94 4.54
C THR A 59 -0.44 -10.39 4.41
N ILE A 60 -0.88 -11.33 5.26
CA ILE A 60 -2.27 -11.84 5.22
C ILE A 60 -3.34 -10.77 5.45
N PRO A 61 -3.14 -9.73 6.30
CA PRO A 61 -4.12 -8.64 6.42
C PRO A 61 -4.37 -7.95 5.07
N GLY A 62 -3.31 -7.62 4.32
CA GLY A 62 -3.43 -7.00 3.00
C GLY A 62 -4.21 -7.85 1.98
N LEU A 63 -4.05 -9.18 2.03
CA LEU A 63 -4.85 -10.09 1.21
C LEU A 63 -6.34 -9.99 1.56
N LEU A 64 -6.66 -9.96 2.87
CA LEU A 64 -8.05 -9.83 3.32
C LEU A 64 -8.66 -8.48 2.91
N VAL A 65 -7.89 -7.40 2.95
CA VAL A 65 -8.32 -6.09 2.42
C VAL A 65 -8.71 -6.21 0.95
N ALA A 66 -7.89 -6.85 0.12
CA ALA A 66 -8.19 -7.04 -1.30
C ALA A 66 -9.47 -7.81 -1.55
N LEU A 67 -9.66 -8.91 -0.84
CA LEU A 67 -10.78 -9.82 -1.03
C LEU A 67 -12.10 -9.24 -0.48
N LEU A 68 -12.04 -8.54 0.65
CA LEU A 68 -13.24 -8.12 1.38
C LEU A 68 -13.69 -6.69 1.08
N SER A 69 -12.80 -5.78 0.62
CA SER A 69 -13.18 -4.39 0.34
C SER A 69 -14.40 -4.24 -0.58
N PRO A 70 -14.58 -5.04 -1.66
CA PRO A 70 -15.78 -4.95 -2.49
C PRO A 70 -17.07 -5.32 -1.74
N VAL A 71 -16.97 -6.26 -0.80
CA VAL A 71 -18.10 -6.78 -0.02
C VAL A 71 -18.45 -5.83 1.12
N VAL A 72 -17.46 -5.17 1.71
CA VAL A 72 -17.64 -4.20 2.80
C VAL A 72 -18.60 -3.09 2.41
N GLY A 73 -18.53 -2.58 1.18
CA GLY A 73 -19.44 -1.55 0.70
C GLY A 73 -20.90 -1.95 0.79
N LEU A 74 -21.22 -3.19 0.38
CA LEU A 74 -22.59 -3.74 0.43
C LEU A 74 -23.12 -3.86 1.87
N PHE A 75 -22.28 -4.32 2.79
CA PHE A 75 -22.65 -4.42 4.21
C PHE A 75 -22.80 -3.04 4.87
N ALA A 76 -21.96 -2.07 4.49
CA ALA A 76 -21.98 -0.73 5.03
C ALA A 76 -23.27 0.02 4.70
N ASP A 77 -23.83 -0.22 3.51
CA ASP A 77 -25.11 0.37 3.12
C ASP A 77 -26.28 -0.19 3.92
N LYS A 78 -26.18 -1.42 4.45
CA LYS A 78 -27.21 -2.09 5.27
C LYS A 78 -27.10 -1.77 6.77
N TYR A 79 -25.86 -1.78 7.31
CA TYR A 79 -25.62 -1.70 8.76
C TYR A 79 -25.20 -0.31 9.25
N GLY A 80 -24.93 0.62 8.31
CA GLY A 80 -24.46 1.97 8.59
C GLY A 80 -22.93 2.08 8.57
N ARG A 81 -22.45 3.09 7.85
CA ARG A 81 -21.01 3.30 7.57
C ARG A 81 -20.22 3.70 8.81
N LYS A 82 -20.75 4.66 9.59
CA LYS A 82 -20.15 5.09 10.86
C LYS A 82 -20.04 3.93 11.84
N LYS A 83 -21.15 3.22 12.06
CA LYS A 83 -21.20 2.13 13.05
C LYS A 83 -20.19 1.05 12.72
N MET A 84 -20.15 0.61 11.47
CA MET A 84 -19.18 -0.40 11.02
C MET A 84 -17.74 0.05 11.18
N LEU A 85 -17.41 1.30 10.78
CA LEU A 85 -16.05 1.84 10.88
C LEU A 85 -15.57 1.90 12.33
N VAL A 86 -16.40 2.42 13.23
CA VAL A 86 -16.06 2.51 14.67
C VAL A 86 -15.89 1.12 15.28
N THR A 87 -16.80 0.19 15.02
CA THR A 87 -16.70 -1.20 15.53
C THR A 87 -15.44 -1.88 14.99
N ALA A 88 -15.15 -1.74 13.69
CA ALA A 88 -13.96 -2.31 13.09
C ALA A 88 -12.66 -1.73 13.69
N THR A 89 -12.64 -0.44 14.04
CA THR A 89 -11.49 0.20 14.67
C THR A 89 -11.22 -0.37 16.07
N PHE A 90 -12.26 -0.65 16.86
CA PHE A 90 -12.11 -1.32 18.16
C PHE A 90 -11.65 -2.77 18.01
N VAL A 91 -12.24 -3.52 17.06
CA VAL A 91 -11.83 -4.91 16.76
C VAL A 91 -10.38 -4.93 16.30
N TYR A 92 -9.98 -4.04 15.39
CA TYR A 92 -8.61 -3.91 14.91
C TYR A 92 -7.63 -3.70 16.06
N SER A 93 -7.95 -2.81 17.00
CA SER A 93 -7.10 -2.53 18.16
C SER A 93 -7.01 -3.74 19.11
N LEU A 94 -8.13 -4.31 19.48
CA LEU A 94 -8.18 -5.45 20.40
C LEU A 94 -7.41 -6.66 19.84
N ILE A 95 -7.69 -7.02 18.60
CA ILE A 95 -7.04 -8.17 17.92
C ILE A 95 -5.58 -7.87 17.62
N GLY A 96 -5.26 -6.59 17.32
CA GLY A 96 -3.89 -6.14 17.05
C GLY A 96 -2.95 -6.31 18.23
N VAL A 97 -3.44 -6.10 19.45
CA VAL A 97 -2.68 -6.27 20.70
C VAL A 97 -2.55 -7.75 21.10
N LEU A 98 -3.43 -8.63 20.62
CA LEU A 98 -3.50 -10.02 21.06
C LEU A 98 -2.18 -10.82 20.98
N PRO A 99 -1.31 -10.62 19.96
CA PRO A 99 -0.02 -11.33 19.87
C PRO A 99 0.94 -11.08 21.03
N LEU A 100 0.75 -10.03 21.85
CA LEU A 100 1.51 -9.85 23.10
C LEU A 100 1.35 -11.05 24.04
N PHE A 101 0.20 -11.70 24.00
CA PHE A 101 -0.20 -12.77 24.92
C PHE A 101 -0.22 -14.15 24.26
N LEU A 102 -0.08 -14.22 22.93
CA LEU A 102 -0.12 -15.47 22.20
C LEU A 102 1.26 -16.13 22.12
N HIS A 103 1.31 -17.46 22.38
CA HIS A 103 2.54 -18.27 22.33
C HIS A 103 2.56 -19.21 21.11
N SER A 104 1.49 -19.28 20.34
CA SER A 104 1.41 -20.11 19.12
C SER A 104 1.47 -19.24 17.87
N LEU A 105 2.38 -19.57 16.94
CA LEU A 105 2.48 -18.87 15.64
C LEU A 105 1.18 -18.96 14.84
N TYR A 106 0.52 -20.11 14.87
CA TYR A 106 -0.77 -20.30 14.19
C TYR A 106 -1.89 -19.41 14.77
N ALA A 107 -1.90 -19.24 16.11
CA ALA A 107 -2.84 -18.33 16.76
C ALA A 107 -2.55 -16.86 16.40
N ILE A 108 -1.26 -16.48 16.28
CA ILE A 108 -0.85 -15.17 15.81
C ILE A 108 -1.34 -14.97 14.36
N ILE A 109 -1.12 -15.91 13.46
CA ILE A 109 -1.62 -15.82 12.07
C ILE A 109 -3.16 -15.71 12.06
N GLY A 110 -3.86 -16.50 12.85
CA GLY A 110 -5.32 -16.41 13.01
C GLY A 110 -5.77 -15.01 13.45
N SER A 111 -5.05 -14.40 14.41
CA SER A 111 -5.33 -13.01 14.81
C SER A 111 -5.13 -12.02 13.67
N ARG A 112 -4.12 -12.24 12.80
CA ARG A 112 -3.86 -11.40 11.61
C ARG A 112 -4.97 -11.50 10.56
N VAL A 113 -5.60 -12.67 10.41
CA VAL A 113 -6.78 -12.83 9.56
C VAL A 113 -7.93 -11.94 10.07
N VAL A 114 -8.27 -12.01 11.35
CA VAL A 114 -9.35 -11.18 11.93
C VAL A 114 -9.00 -9.68 11.86
N LEU A 115 -7.74 -9.34 12.11
CA LEU A 115 -7.24 -7.97 11.96
C LEU A 115 -7.41 -7.46 10.52
N GLY A 116 -7.09 -8.30 9.51
CA GLY A 116 -7.25 -7.95 8.10
C GLY A 116 -8.73 -7.74 7.69
N MET A 117 -9.66 -8.50 8.29
CA MET A 117 -11.10 -8.24 8.10
C MET A 117 -11.50 -6.85 8.63
N ALA A 118 -11.03 -6.49 9.81
CA ALA A 118 -11.29 -5.17 10.39
C ALA A 118 -10.61 -4.06 9.56
N GLU A 119 -9.37 -4.29 9.10
CA GLU A 119 -8.62 -3.37 8.24
C GLU A 119 -9.36 -3.10 6.93
N ALA A 120 -9.92 -4.12 6.28
CA ALA A 120 -10.72 -3.98 5.07
C ALA A 120 -11.90 -3.01 5.26
N VAL A 121 -12.58 -3.09 6.40
CA VAL A 121 -13.67 -2.17 6.77
C VAL A 121 -13.13 -0.76 6.98
N ILE A 122 -12.02 -0.60 7.70
CA ILE A 122 -11.43 0.71 8.01
C ILE A 122 -11.00 1.43 6.73
N VAL A 123 -10.22 0.77 5.86
CA VAL A 123 -9.72 1.36 4.60
C VAL A 123 -10.87 1.74 3.68
N THR A 124 -11.82 0.83 3.49
CA THR A 124 -12.96 1.07 2.59
C THR A 124 -13.84 2.19 3.10
N LEU A 125 -14.23 2.16 4.38
CA LEU A 125 -15.19 3.12 4.91
C LEU A 125 -14.59 4.49 5.23
N SER A 126 -13.31 4.58 5.61
CA SER A 126 -12.64 5.88 5.74
C SER A 126 -12.61 6.62 4.41
N THR A 127 -12.33 5.91 3.31
CA THR A 127 -12.35 6.49 1.95
C THR A 127 -13.77 6.85 1.51
N THR A 128 -14.73 5.97 1.74
CA THR A 128 -16.14 6.20 1.38
C THR A 128 -16.73 7.40 2.13
N LEU A 129 -16.48 7.52 3.43
CA LEU A 129 -16.96 8.64 4.24
C LEU A 129 -16.35 9.98 3.83
N ILE A 130 -15.10 10.02 3.36
CA ILE A 130 -14.56 11.24 2.73
C ILE A 130 -15.40 11.60 1.49
N GLY A 131 -15.78 10.59 0.70
CA GLY A 131 -16.67 10.78 -0.45
C GLY A 131 -18.07 11.29 -0.10
N ASP A 132 -18.59 10.89 1.05
CA ASP A 132 -19.94 11.25 1.52
C ASP A 132 -19.99 12.63 2.20
N TYR A 133 -18.96 12.96 2.95
CA TYR A 133 -18.91 14.22 3.72
C TYR A 133 -18.45 15.42 2.92
N TYR A 134 -17.70 15.19 1.83
CA TYR A 134 -17.09 16.25 1.03
C TYR A 134 -17.43 16.09 -0.46
N SER A 135 -17.47 17.20 -1.19
CA SER A 135 -17.78 17.24 -2.63
C SER A 135 -16.74 18.06 -3.41
N GLY A 136 -16.74 17.92 -4.74
CA GLY A 136 -15.93 18.73 -5.65
C GLY A 136 -14.41 18.68 -5.35
N ALA A 137 -13.77 19.85 -5.43
CA ALA A 137 -12.33 19.99 -5.22
C ALA A 137 -11.86 19.62 -3.79
N VAL A 138 -12.72 19.83 -2.79
CA VAL A 138 -12.42 19.51 -1.39
C VAL A 138 -12.30 17.99 -1.21
N ARG A 139 -13.22 17.21 -1.78
CA ARG A 139 -13.18 15.75 -1.82
C ARG A 139 -11.89 15.25 -2.47
N GLN A 140 -11.56 15.79 -3.65
CA GLN A 140 -10.34 15.39 -4.37
C GLN A 140 -9.08 15.68 -3.54
N ARG A 141 -9.03 16.81 -2.86
CA ARG A 141 -7.93 17.19 -1.96
C ARG A 141 -7.77 16.22 -0.81
N TYR A 142 -8.85 15.83 -0.10
CA TYR A 142 -8.75 14.89 1.01
C TYR A 142 -8.39 13.47 0.55
N LEU A 143 -8.89 13.00 -0.58
CA LEU A 143 -8.48 11.71 -1.16
C LEU A 143 -7.00 11.70 -1.55
N ALA A 144 -6.47 12.81 -2.09
CA ALA A 144 -5.04 12.94 -2.36
C ALA A 144 -4.21 12.98 -1.06
N LEU A 145 -4.67 13.70 -0.03
CA LEU A 145 -4.03 13.73 1.28
C LEU A 145 -4.04 12.35 1.96
N GLN A 146 -5.08 11.54 1.76
CA GLN A 146 -5.17 10.19 2.32
C GLN A 146 -3.99 9.30 1.88
N THR A 147 -3.65 9.32 0.60
CA THR A 147 -2.47 8.60 0.08
C THR A 147 -1.17 9.15 0.65
N THR A 148 -1.05 10.48 0.78
CA THR A 148 0.14 11.11 1.36
C THR A 148 0.30 10.74 2.83
N PHE A 149 -0.77 10.78 3.62
CA PHE A 149 -0.77 10.38 5.03
C PHE A 149 -0.39 8.91 5.19
N ALA A 150 -0.98 8.02 4.40
CA ALA A 150 -0.65 6.59 4.43
C ALA A 150 0.83 6.33 4.10
N SER A 151 1.37 6.96 3.05
CA SER A 151 2.78 6.79 2.68
C SER A 151 3.73 7.39 3.72
N SER A 152 3.40 8.57 4.28
CA SER A 152 4.24 9.22 5.29
C SER A 152 4.19 8.50 6.64
N SER A 153 3.06 7.86 6.97
CA SER A 153 2.94 7.09 8.22
C SER A 153 3.87 5.89 8.27
N ALA A 154 4.23 5.33 7.12
CA ALA A 154 5.19 4.22 7.02
C ALA A 154 6.56 4.60 7.64
N ILE A 155 7.00 5.86 7.46
CA ILE A 155 8.25 6.37 8.03
C ILE A 155 8.21 6.23 9.55
N LEU A 156 7.12 6.68 10.17
CA LEU A 156 6.94 6.63 11.63
C LEU A 156 6.79 5.19 12.13
N PHE A 157 6.03 4.35 11.43
CA PHE A 157 5.78 2.99 11.87
C PHE A 157 7.02 2.10 11.79
N PHE A 158 7.89 2.26 10.79
CA PHE A 158 9.17 1.57 10.77
C PHE A 158 10.08 2.01 11.91
N MET A 159 10.17 3.33 12.16
CA MET A 159 11.00 3.86 13.24
C MET A 159 10.50 3.39 14.61
N ILE A 160 9.20 3.51 14.89
CA ILE A 160 8.58 3.06 16.14
C ILE A 160 8.74 1.55 16.30
N GLY A 161 8.45 0.78 15.24
CA GLY A 161 8.58 -0.68 15.24
C GLY A 161 10.02 -1.13 15.50
N GLY A 162 11.00 -0.44 14.91
CA GLY A 162 12.42 -0.70 15.14
C GLY A 162 12.84 -0.44 16.58
N VAL A 163 12.47 0.72 17.13
CA VAL A 163 12.79 1.09 18.54
C VAL A 163 12.13 0.13 19.53
N LEU A 164 10.85 -0.18 19.33
CA LEU A 164 10.14 -1.12 20.21
C LEU A 164 10.65 -2.55 20.07
N GLY A 165 11.10 -2.94 18.88
CA GLY A 165 11.68 -4.25 18.60
C GLY A 165 12.98 -4.54 19.38
N GLU A 166 13.72 -3.50 19.84
CA GLU A 166 14.89 -3.68 20.72
C GLU A 166 14.50 -4.30 22.07
N PHE A 167 13.28 -4.06 22.53
CA PHE A 167 12.75 -4.63 23.78
C PHE A 167 12.11 -6.01 23.59
N GLY A 168 12.14 -6.55 22.37
CA GLY A 168 11.61 -7.84 21.99
C GLY A 168 10.55 -7.75 20.88
N TRP A 169 10.46 -8.80 20.06
CA TRP A 169 9.61 -8.84 18.87
C TRP A 169 8.10 -8.70 19.16
N ARG A 170 7.68 -8.97 20.41
CA ARG A 170 6.28 -8.78 20.84
C ARG A 170 5.95 -7.32 21.11
N VAL A 171 6.90 -6.53 21.58
CA VAL A 171 6.66 -5.17 22.07
C VAL A 171 6.07 -4.23 21.01
N PRO A 172 6.44 -4.30 19.72
CA PRO A 172 5.79 -3.50 18.66
C PRO A 172 4.27 -3.66 18.57
N TYR A 173 3.71 -4.78 19.02
CA TYR A 173 2.26 -4.98 19.01
C TYR A 173 1.49 -4.05 19.98
N VAL A 174 2.17 -3.44 20.95
CA VAL A 174 1.58 -2.40 21.84
C VAL A 174 1.02 -1.23 21.02
N VAL A 175 1.61 -0.89 19.89
CA VAL A 175 1.16 0.22 19.04
C VAL A 175 -0.30 0.04 18.59
N TYR A 176 -0.77 -1.20 18.49
CA TYR A 176 -2.17 -1.49 18.14
C TYR A 176 -3.18 -1.11 19.24
N ALA A 177 -2.74 -0.67 20.42
CA ALA A 177 -3.63 -0.08 21.42
C ALA A 177 -4.06 1.35 21.05
N VAL A 178 -3.25 2.08 20.27
CA VAL A 178 -3.53 3.48 19.88
C VAL A 178 -4.86 3.64 19.13
N PRO A 179 -5.25 2.77 18.19
CA PRO A 179 -6.53 2.86 17.49
C PRO A 179 -7.78 2.88 18.38
N VAL A 180 -7.71 2.42 19.63
CA VAL A 180 -8.83 2.57 20.59
C VAL A 180 -9.24 4.06 20.71
N VAL A 181 -8.25 4.95 20.82
CA VAL A 181 -8.49 6.40 20.91
C VAL A 181 -9.17 6.90 19.63
N LEU A 182 -8.72 6.42 18.46
CA LEU A 182 -9.33 6.79 17.18
C LEU A 182 -10.79 6.27 17.07
N GLY A 183 -11.05 5.07 17.60
CA GLY A 183 -12.39 4.51 17.70
C GLY A 183 -13.33 5.36 18.57
N ILE A 184 -12.84 5.81 19.73
CA ILE A 184 -13.56 6.70 20.63
C ILE A 184 -13.85 8.04 19.94
N LEU A 185 -12.84 8.68 19.35
CA LEU A 185 -13.02 9.92 18.59
C LEU A 185 -14.01 9.74 17.43
N GLY A 186 -13.91 8.60 16.71
CA GLY A 186 -14.86 8.26 15.65
C GLY A 186 -16.30 8.12 16.12
N ALA A 187 -16.52 7.53 17.30
CA ALA A 187 -17.84 7.38 17.88
C ALA A 187 -18.51 8.75 18.16
N PHE A 188 -17.74 9.75 18.62
CA PHE A 188 -18.26 11.07 18.97
C PHE A 188 -18.25 12.07 17.80
N MET A 189 -17.29 11.96 16.88
CA MET A 189 -17.10 12.98 15.82
C MET A 189 -17.76 12.64 14.49
N LEU A 190 -17.85 11.36 14.14
CA LEU A 190 -18.47 10.92 12.90
C LEU A 190 -19.99 10.91 13.03
N TRP A 191 -20.69 11.07 11.90
CA TRP A 191 -22.14 10.91 11.78
C TRP A 191 -22.48 9.93 10.66
N GLU A 192 -23.69 9.40 10.67
CA GLU A 192 -24.16 8.56 9.57
C GLU A 192 -24.55 9.47 8.40
N PRO A 193 -23.97 9.28 7.20
CA PRO A 193 -24.33 10.09 6.06
C PRO A 193 -25.78 9.79 5.65
N LYS A 194 -26.56 10.86 5.40
CA LYS A 194 -27.87 10.69 4.75
C LYS A 194 -27.58 10.26 3.31
N GLN A 195 -28.26 9.21 2.84
CA GLN A 195 -28.16 8.78 1.44
C GLN A 195 -28.55 9.96 0.53
N GLN A 196 -27.56 10.69 0.05
CA GLN A 196 -27.74 11.59 -1.08
C GLN A 196 -27.49 10.76 -2.33
N MET A 197 -28.55 10.53 -3.11
CA MET A 197 -28.39 10.15 -4.50
C MET A 197 -27.67 11.32 -5.19
N PHE A 198 -26.35 11.17 -5.37
CA PHE A 198 -25.60 12.16 -6.13
C PHE A 198 -26.11 12.12 -7.57
N ALA A 199 -26.75 13.21 -7.99
CA ALA A 199 -26.98 13.50 -9.39
C ALA A 199 -25.64 13.48 -10.12
N ASN A 200 -25.60 12.79 -11.25
CA ASN A 200 -24.45 12.72 -12.14
C ASN A 200 -24.00 14.13 -12.49
N ASP A 201 -22.75 14.47 -12.16
CA ASP A 201 -22.09 15.62 -12.77
C ASP A 201 -21.84 15.23 -14.24
N ASP A 202 -22.74 15.64 -15.11
CA ASP A 202 -22.65 15.53 -16.58
C ASP A 202 -21.55 16.47 -17.08
N ASN A 203 -20.29 16.10 -16.85
CA ASN A 203 -19.15 16.70 -17.53
C ASN A 203 -18.71 15.77 -18.65
N GLU A 204 -18.53 16.32 -19.83
CA GLU A 204 -18.19 15.74 -21.12
C GLU A 204 -17.39 14.42 -21.01
N VAL A 205 -18.02 13.33 -21.40
CA VAL A 205 -17.46 11.98 -21.32
C VAL A 205 -16.55 11.79 -22.54
N GLU A 206 -15.25 11.95 -22.32
CA GLU A 206 -14.26 11.45 -23.30
C GLU A 206 -14.50 9.94 -23.51
N VAL A 207 -14.93 9.56 -24.70
CA VAL A 207 -15.32 8.18 -25.01
C VAL A 207 -14.07 7.31 -25.09
N VAL A 208 -13.62 6.82 -23.95
CA VAL A 208 -12.54 5.84 -23.89
C VAL A 208 -13.12 4.45 -24.14
N THR A 209 -12.67 3.78 -25.21
CA THR A 209 -13.06 2.40 -25.51
C THR A 209 -12.44 1.44 -24.49
N PHE A 210 -13.25 0.60 -23.86
CA PHE A 210 -12.77 -0.41 -22.92
C PHE A 210 -11.92 -1.48 -23.63
N LYS A 211 -10.66 -1.65 -23.16
CA LYS A 211 -9.70 -2.61 -23.70
C LYS A 211 -9.34 -3.65 -22.61
N PRO A 212 -10.07 -4.78 -22.52
CA PRO A 212 -9.88 -5.75 -21.44
C PRO A 212 -8.46 -6.38 -21.44
N LYS A 213 -7.88 -6.62 -22.61
CA LYS A 213 -6.50 -7.14 -22.71
C LYS A 213 -5.46 -6.17 -22.14
N LEU A 214 -5.65 -4.86 -22.33
CA LEU A 214 -4.77 -3.84 -21.78
C LEU A 214 -4.92 -3.76 -20.26
N LEU A 215 -6.15 -3.81 -19.74
CA LEU A 215 -6.40 -3.86 -18.29
C LEU A 215 -5.71 -5.09 -17.67
N PHE A 216 -5.86 -6.26 -18.25
CA PHE A 216 -5.21 -7.48 -17.77
C PHE A 216 -3.68 -7.34 -17.77
N PHE A 217 -3.11 -6.76 -18.82
CA PHE A 217 -1.66 -6.48 -18.89
C PHE A 217 -1.22 -5.51 -17.78
N ILE A 218 -1.97 -4.42 -17.56
CA ILE A 218 -1.70 -3.48 -16.46
C ILE A 218 -1.75 -4.19 -15.10
N CYS A 219 -2.71 -5.10 -14.88
CA CYS A 219 -2.82 -5.89 -13.66
C CYS A 219 -1.60 -6.81 -13.46
N ILE A 220 -1.10 -7.45 -14.52
CA ILE A 220 0.12 -8.28 -14.45
C ILE A 220 1.34 -7.42 -14.07
N VAL A 221 1.55 -6.30 -14.75
CA VAL A 221 2.67 -5.38 -14.45
C VAL A 221 2.56 -4.85 -13.03
N THR A 222 1.35 -4.56 -12.57
CA THR A 222 1.10 -4.12 -11.20
C THR A 222 1.43 -5.21 -10.18
N CYS A 223 1.04 -6.45 -10.43
CA CYS A 223 1.36 -7.59 -9.59
C CYS A 223 2.88 -7.79 -9.47
N ILE A 224 3.60 -7.77 -10.59
CA ILE A 224 5.07 -7.86 -10.62
C ILE A 224 5.70 -6.67 -9.87
N GLY A 225 5.19 -5.47 -10.07
CA GLY A 225 5.65 -4.28 -9.36
C GLY A 225 5.43 -4.38 -7.85
N ALA A 226 4.29 -4.92 -7.43
CA ALA A 226 3.98 -5.13 -6.01
C ALA A 226 4.85 -6.24 -5.38
N LEU A 227 5.15 -7.31 -6.13
CA LEU A 227 6.12 -8.33 -5.74
C LEU A 227 7.48 -7.68 -5.44
N ALA A 228 8.01 -6.89 -6.37
CA ALA A 228 9.30 -6.21 -6.22
C ALA A 228 9.28 -5.18 -5.07
N PHE A 229 8.21 -4.40 -4.95
CA PHE A 229 8.02 -3.43 -3.88
C PHE A 229 8.11 -4.08 -2.50
N MET A 230 7.45 -5.23 -2.31
CA MET A 230 7.31 -5.85 -1.00
C MET A 230 8.56 -6.61 -0.54
N ILE A 231 9.46 -7.00 -1.47
CA ILE A 231 10.70 -7.69 -1.13
C ILE A 231 11.45 -6.93 -0.05
N LEU A 232 11.80 -5.66 -0.29
CA LEU A 232 12.62 -4.91 0.66
C LEU A 232 11.88 -4.57 1.96
N GLN A 233 10.56 -4.33 1.88
CA GLN A 233 9.74 -4.03 3.05
C GLN A 233 9.76 -5.15 4.10
N ILE A 234 9.88 -6.40 3.66
CA ILE A 234 9.88 -7.58 4.52
C ILE A 234 11.30 -8.07 4.80
N GLN A 235 12.15 -8.07 3.77
CA GLN A 235 13.48 -8.70 3.86
C GLN A 235 14.55 -7.81 4.48
N MET A 236 14.30 -6.52 4.73
CA MET A 236 15.29 -5.58 5.25
C MET A 236 16.00 -6.10 6.50
N ALA A 237 15.23 -6.53 7.50
CA ALA A 237 15.81 -7.05 8.75
C ALA A 237 16.57 -8.37 8.56
N PHE A 238 16.15 -9.21 7.60
CA PHE A 238 16.85 -10.45 7.26
C PHE A 238 18.15 -10.18 6.48
N ILE A 239 18.15 -9.17 5.57
CA ILE A 239 19.35 -8.74 4.84
C ILE A 239 20.41 -8.23 5.83
N LEU A 240 19.99 -7.37 6.76
CA LEU A 240 20.87 -6.84 7.80
C LEU A 240 21.39 -7.95 8.70
N GLY A 241 20.53 -8.88 9.13
CA GLY A 241 20.94 -10.05 9.91
C GLY A 241 21.96 -10.92 9.20
N ALA A 242 21.87 -11.08 7.87
CA ALA A 242 22.81 -11.86 7.07
C ALA A 242 24.21 -11.22 6.97
N ILE A 243 24.34 -9.90 7.16
CA ILE A 243 25.63 -9.18 7.26
C ILE A 243 26.10 -8.96 8.70
N GLY A 244 25.40 -9.56 9.68
CA GLY A 244 25.78 -9.48 11.10
C GLY A 244 25.11 -8.35 11.90
N GLU A 245 24.27 -7.52 11.28
CA GLU A 245 23.53 -6.47 11.96
C GLU A 245 22.13 -6.97 12.34
N THR A 246 21.94 -7.23 13.63
CA THR A 246 20.71 -7.85 14.16
C THR A 246 19.78 -6.88 14.90
N SER A 247 20.13 -5.59 14.97
CA SER A 247 19.33 -4.57 15.67
C SER A 247 18.05 -4.22 14.89
N PRO A 248 16.86 -4.46 15.46
CA PRO A 248 15.60 -4.00 14.88
C PRO A 248 15.54 -2.47 14.68
N LYS A 249 16.21 -1.72 15.54
CA LYS A 249 16.30 -0.26 15.44
C LYS A 249 17.04 0.15 14.17
N VAL A 250 18.15 -0.49 13.83
CA VAL A 250 18.89 -0.22 12.59
C VAL A 250 18.01 -0.57 11.38
N ALA A 251 17.36 -1.74 11.39
CA ALA A 251 16.43 -2.15 10.35
C ALA A 251 15.25 -1.16 10.18
N GLY A 252 14.67 -0.73 11.28
CA GLY A 252 13.59 0.25 11.29
C GLY A 252 14.02 1.62 10.74
N ASN A 253 15.20 2.11 11.12
CA ASN A 253 15.74 3.39 10.64
C ASN A 253 16.02 3.34 9.13
N ILE A 254 16.64 2.28 8.62
CA ILE A 254 16.91 2.11 7.19
C ILE A 254 15.61 2.00 6.39
N SER A 255 14.64 1.22 6.87
CA SER A 255 13.32 1.10 6.24
C SER A 255 12.55 2.42 6.27
N SER A 256 12.70 3.20 7.35
CA SER A 256 12.14 4.55 7.47
C SER A 256 12.74 5.51 6.44
N ALA A 257 14.06 5.51 6.28
CA ALA A 257 14.75 6.31 5.28
C ALA A 257 14.34 5.90 3.84
N CYS A 258 14.25 4.59 3.57
CA CYS A 258 13.70 4.06 2.32
C CYS A 258 12.27 4.60 2.07
N SER A 259 11.40 4.56 3.09
CA SER A 259 10.02 5.05 3.00
C SER A 259 9.95 6.57 2.74
N ALA A 260 10.89 7.35 3.27
CA ALA A 260 10.99 8.77 2.94
C ALA A 260 11.27 8.98 1.45
N LEU A 261 12.14 8.19 0.85
CA LEU A 261 12.41 8.23 -0.58
C LEU A 261 11.23 7.71 -1.43
N ILE A 262 10.40 6.81 -0.90
CA ILE A 262 9.13 6.43 -1.55
C ILE A 262 8.23 7.66 -1.66
N VAL A 263 8.12 8.49 -0.62
CA VAL A 263 7.33 9.73 -0.66
C VAL A 263 7.91 10.71 -1.69
N VAL A 264 9.22 10.91 -1.71
CA VAL A 264 9.90 11.76 -2.70
C VAL A 264 9.65 11.26 -4.13
N GLY A 265 9.81 9.96 -4.38
CA GLY A 265 9.53 9.34 -5.67
C GLY A 265 8.08 9.53 -6.11
N THR A 266 7.13 9.37 -5.19
CA THR A 266 5.69 9.59 -5.46
C THR A 266 5.41 11.03 -5.90
N LEU A 267 5.98 12.01 -5.22
CA LEU A 267 5.86 13.43 -5.59
C LEU A 267 6.53 13.74 -6.92
N SER A 268 7.64 13.07 -7.23
CA SER A 268 8.38 13.27 -8.48
C SER A 268 7.59 12.89 -9.72
N VAL A 269 6.58 12.02 -9.63
CA VAL A 269 5.68 11.69 -10.75
C VAL A 269 4.99 12.93 -11.33
N HIS A 270 4.61 13.89 -10.48
CA HIS A 270 4.03 15.17 -10.94
C HIS A 270 5.04 16.00 -11.72
N VAL A 271 6.30 16.05 -11.28
CA VAL A 271 7.39 16.77 -11.95
C VAL A 271 7.67 16.13 -13.31
N PHE A 272 7.79 14.79 -13.36
CA PHE A 272 8.02 14.05 -14.60
C PHE A 272 6.86 14.18 -15.59
N SER A 273 5.63 14.27 -15.08
CA SER A 273 4.47 14.55 -15.93
C SER A 273 4.56 15.94 -16.60
N ARG A 274 5.02 16.97 -15.87
CA ARG A 274 5.28 18.31 -16.44
C ARG A 274 6.41 18.28 -17.48
N MET A 275 7.42 17.44 -17.30
CA MET A 275 8.51 17.20 -18.25
C MET A 275 8.09 16.32 -19.45
N LYS A 276 6.79 16.04 -19.60
CA LYS A 276 6.20 15.20 -20.66
C LYS A 276 6.70 13.75 -20.68
N PHE A 277 7.19 13.24 -19.57
CA PHE A 277 7.52 11.82 -19.44
C PHE A 277 6.26 10.97 -19.60
N LYS A 278 6.35 9.95 -20.46
CA LYS A 278 5.28 8.97 -20.64
C LYS A 278 5.36 7.91 -19.54
N VAL A 279 4.28 7.15 -19.37
CA VAL A 279 4.21 6.02 -18.43
C VAL A 279 5.40 5.06 -18.57
N GLY A 280 5.79 4.72 -19.81
CA GLY A 280 6.92 3.83 -20.07
C GLY A 280 8.26 4.35 -19.53
N HIS A 281 8.53 5.68 -19.62
CA HIS A 281 9.75 6.28 -19.06
C HIS A 281 9.76 6.18 -17.53
N ASN A 282 8.64 6.46 -16.88
CA ASN A 282 8.54 6.35 -15.42
C ASN A 282 8.71 4.90 -14.95
N LEU A 283 8.12 3.93 -15.66
CA LEU A 283 8.27 2.51 -15.34
C LEU A 283 9.71 2.02 -15.61
N PHE A 284 10.38 2.52 -16.65
CA PHE A 284 11.80 2.24 -16.89
C PHE A 284 12.66 2.68 -15.71
N ILE A 285 12.50 3.93 -15.26
CA ILE A 285 13.24 4.46 -14.11
C ILE A 285 12.91 3.66 -12.86
N ALA A 286 11.62 3.37 -12.61
CA ALA A 286 11.17 2.65 -11.43
C ALA A 286 11.77 1.23 -11.38
N PHE A 287 11.52 0.40 -12.39
CA PHE A 287 12.04 -0.97 -12.42
C PHE A 287 13.56 -1.01 -12.52
N GLY A 288 14.18 -0.05 -13.23
CA GLY A 288 15.62 0.06 -13.33
C GLY A 288 16.30 0.36 -11.99
N LEU A 289 15.77 1.31 -11.24
CA LEU A 289 16.30 1.64 -9.91
C LEU A 289 16.05 0.52 -8.89
N ILE A 290 14.87 -0.11 -8.91
CA ILE A 290 14.59 -1.26 -8.03
C ILE A 290 15.51 -2.42 -8.38
N GLY A 291 15.65 -2.77 -9.67
CA GLY A 291 16.52 -3.84 -10.13
C GLY A 291 17.99 -3.57 -9.78
N LEU A 292 18.49 -2.36 -10.06
CA LEU A 292 19.86 -1.96 -9.71
C LEU A 292 20.08 -2.02 -8.18
N SER A 293 19.11 -1.56 -7.39
CA SER A 293 19.22 -1.62 -5.92
C SER A 293 19.37 -3.05 -5.42
N PHE A 294 18.64 -4.01 -5.99
CA PHE A 294 18.74 -5.41 -5.61
C PHE A 294 20.09 -6.03 -6.03
N LEU A 295 20.60 -5.68 -7.21
CA LEU A 295 21.94 -6.10 -7.66
C LEU A 295 23.03 -5.57 -6.73
N LEU A 296 22.98 -4.30 -6.36
CA LEU A 296 23.94 -3.70 -5.44
C LEU A 296 23.80 -4.29 -4.04
N MET A 297 22.57 -4.49 -3.57
CA MET A 297 22.27 -5.03 -2.25
C MET A 297 22.71 -6.49 -2.12
N SER A 298 22.74 -7.24 -3.21
CA SER A 298 23.26 -8.61 -3.24
C SER A 298 24.76 -8.71 -2.94
N GLN A 299 25.47 -7.58 -2.98
CA GLN A 299 26.91 -7.48 -2.69
C GLN A 299 27.20 -6.66 -1.43
N ALA A 300 26.16 -6.26 -0.69
CA ALA A 300 26.30 -5.44 0.49
C ALA A 300 27.01 -6.21 1.61
N SER A 301 27.97 -5.55 2.27
CA SER A 301 28.73 -6.09 3.41
C SER A 301 28.63 -5.22 4.67
N SER A 302 27.93 -4.06 4.58
CA SER A 302 27.73 -3.16 5.70
C SER A 302 26.33 -2.54 5.70
N ALA A 303 25.87 -2.12 6.88
CA ALA A 303 24.57 -1.46 7.04
C ALA A 303 24.48 -0.13 6.26
N ASP A 304 25.61 0.60 6.13
CA ASP A 304 25.65 1.85 5.35
C ASP A 304 25.43 1.59 3.85
N GLN A 305 25.98 0.50 3.32
CA GLN A 305 25.72 0.10 1.92
C GLN A 305 24.24 -0.28 1.74
N VAL A 306 23.68 -1.05 2.67
CA VAL A 306 22.25 -1.39 2.65
C VAL A 306 21.39 -0.14 2.71
N LEU A 307 21.73 0.84 3.56
CA LEU A 307 21.07 2.14 3.60
C LEU A 307 21.11 2.83 2.23
N LEU A 308 22.29 3.00 1.65
CA LEU A 308 22.44 3.68 0.36
C LEU A 308 21.62 3.02 -0.75
N TYR A 309 21.69 1.70 -0.84
CA TYR A 309 20.97 0.94 -1.87
C TYR A 309 19.46 0.93 -1.62
N SER A 310 19.03 0.98 -0.35
CA SER A 310 17.61 1.10 -0.01
C SER A 310 17.01 2.46 -0.39
N LEU A 311 17.81 3.54 -0.40
CA LEU A 311 17.36 4.85 -0.88
C LEU A 311 17.05 4.82 -2.38
N LEU A 312 17.88 4.14 -3.20
CA LEU A 312 17.61 3.93 -4.62
C LEU A 312 16.32 3.12 -4.82
N ASN A 313 16.16 2.05 -4.06
CA ASN A 313 14.95 1.22 -4.06
C ASN A 313 13.71 2.05 -3.73
N GLY A 314 13.77 2.84 -2.65
CA GLY A 314 12.67 3.66 -2.19
C GLY A 314 12.20 4.65 -3.25
N PHE A 315 13.12 5.35 -3.91
CA PHE A 315 12.76 6.28 -4.98
C PHE A 315 12.10 5.57 -6.17
N GLY A 316 12.65 4.41 -6.61
CA GLY A 316 12.06 3.57 -7.65
C GLY A 316 10.65 3.10 -7.30
N CYS A 317 10.46 2.57 -6.10
CA CYS A 317 9.16 2.14 -5.58
C CYS A 317 8.15 3.31 -5.51
N GLY A 318 8.63 4.50 -5.14
CA GLY A 318 7.80 5.70 -5.08
C GLY A 318 7.26 6.14 -6.44
N LEU A 319 8.03 5.94 -7.52
CA LEU A 319 7.58 6.21 -8.88
C LEU A 319 6.58 5.16 -9.38
N LEU A 320 6.71 3.91 -8.94
CA LEU A 320 6.04 2.75 -9.52
C LEU A 320 4.51 2.82 -9.34
N LEU A 321 4.04 2.89 -8.09
CA LEU A 321 2.62 2.79 -7.77
C LEU A 321 1.76 3.91 -8.38
N PRO A 322 2.11 5.21 -8.23
CA PRO A 322 1.31 6.26 -8.82
C PRO A 322 1.35 6.23 -10.36
N THR A 323 2.46 5.79 -10.95
CA THR A 323 2.54 5.62 -12.41
C THR A 323 1.58 4.54 -12.91
N LEU A 324 1.51 3.39 -12.22
CA LEU A 324 0.60 2.29 -12.54
C LEU A 324 -0.87 2.70 -12.32
N ALA A 325 -1.17 3.44 -11.24
CA ALA A 325 -2.50 3.96 -10.98
C ALA A 325 -2.95 4.94 -12.08
N ILE A 326 -2.11 5.88 -12.48
CA ILE A 326 -2.37 6.82 -13.56
C ILE A 326 -2.56 6.08 -14.89
N TRP A 327 -1.74 5.07 -15.17
CA TRP A 327 -1.87 4.26 -16.39
C TRP A 327 -3.19 3.51 -16.42
N ASN A 328 -3.57 2.88 -15.31
CA ASN A 328 -4.87 2.21 -15.18
C ASN A 328 -6.04 3.18 -15.43
N MET A 329 -6.07 4.30 -14.71
CA MET A 329 -7.17 5.27 -14.77
C MET A 329 -7.33 5.91 -16.15
N LYS A 330 -6.23 6.20 -16.87
CA LYS A 330 -6.27 6.78 -18.23
C LYS A 330 -6.88 5.85 -19.28
N ASN A 331 -6.90 4.53 -19.04
CA ASN A 331 -7.38 3.53 -19.99
C ASN A 331 -8.73 2.94 -19.61
N LEU A 332 -9.36 3.43 -18.54
CA LEU A 332 -10.67 2.98 -18.09
C LEU A 332 -11.77 3.96 -18.46
N PRO A 333 -12.80 3.52 -19.24
CA PRO A 333 -14.00 4.33 -19.45
C PRO A 333 -14.75 4.51 -18.14
N TRP A 334 -15.48 5.60 -18.02
CA TRP A 334 -16.19 5.99 -16.80
C TRP A 334 -17.01 4.85 -16.18
N TYR A 335 -17.83 4.17 -16.98
CA TYR A 335 -18.73 3.09 -16.56
C TYR A 335 -18.01 1.81 -16.09
N LYS A 336 -16.69 1.67 -16.32
CA LYS A 336 -15.85 0.53 -15.87
C LYS A 336 -14.80 0.92 -14.85
N ARG A 337 -14.73 2.19 -14.44
CA ARG A 337 -13.69 2.66 -13.47
C ARG A 337 -13.72 1.89 -12.16
N GLY A 338 -14.91 1.63 -11.59
CA GLY A 338 -15.02 0.88 -10.33
C GLY A 338 -14.43 -0.52 -10.44
N ILE A 339 -14.89 -1.31 -11.41
CA ILE A 339 -14.43 -2.69 -11.63
C ILE A 339 -12.94 -2.70 -12.01
N GLY A 340 -12.52 -1.84 -12.93
CA GLY A 340 -11.13 -1.81 -13.40
C GLY A 340 -10.14 -1.37 -12.31
N THR A 341 -10.51 -0.42 -11.46
CA THR A 341 -9.70 -0.02 -10.30
C THR A 341 -9.66 -1.12 -9.24
N GLY A 342 -10.78 -1.81 -9.02
CA GLY A 342 -10.84 -2.94 -8.11
C GLY A 342 -9.94 -4.09 -8.55
N MET A 343 -9.96 -4.46 -9.84
CA MET A 343 -9.06 -5.48 -10.40
C MET A 343 -7.59 -5.08 -10.30
N TRP A 344 -7.26 -3.82 -10.60
CA TRP A 344 -5.92 -3.29 -10.47
C TRP A 344 -5.42 -3.34 -9.03
N TYR A 345 -6.22 -2.86 -8.06
CA TYR A 345 -5.85 -2.88 -6.64
C TYR A 345 -5.76 -4.31 -6.10
N GLY A 346 -6.67 -5.19 -6.51
CA GLY A 346 -6.62 -6.61 -6.18
C GLY A 346 -5.32 -7.28 -6.65
N SER A 347 -4.87 -6.97 -7.89
CA SER A 347 -3.59 -7.49 -8.41
C SER A 347 -2.37 -6.96 -7.63
N TYR A 348 -2.42 -5.71 -7.16
CA TYR A 348 -1.41 -5.14 -6.28
C TYR A 348 -1.33 -5.90 -4.95
N CYS A 349 -2.46 -6.12 -4.30
CA CYS A 349 -2.51 -6.85 -3.02
C CYS A 349 -2.10 -8.32 -3.16
N LEU A 350 -2.46 -8.98 -4.27
CA LEU A 350 -1.98 -10.33 -4.57
C LEU A 350 -0.45 -10.36 -4.71
N GLY A 351 0.13 -9.38 -5.42
CA GLY A 351 1.59 -9.26 -5.51
C GLY A 351 2.24 -9.08 -4.15
N MET A 352 1.68 -8.23 -3.29
CA MET A 352 2.17 -8.04 -1.92
C MET A 352 2.14 -9.34 -1.10
N PHE A 353 1.04 -10.07 -1.18
CA PHE A 353 0.87 -11.33 -0.42
C PHE A 353 1.82 -12.43 -0.90
N PHE A 354 1.94 -12.61 -2.22
CA PHE A 354 2.79 -13.67 -2.77
C PHE A 354 4.28 -13.32 -2.74
N SER A 355 4.68 -12.06 -2.55
CA SER A 355 6.07 -11.62 -2.55
C SER A 355 6.96 -12.42 -1.59
N PRO A 356 6.66 -12.51 -0.28
CA PRO A 356 7.50 -13.28 0.63
C PRO A 356 7.50 -14.77 0.33
N ILE A 357 6.38 -15.32 -0.12
CA ILE A 357 6.26 -16.76 -0.45
C ILE A 357 7.19 -17.08 -1.62
N LEU A 358 7.14 -16.29 -2.69
CA LEU A 358 8.00 -16.48 -3.85
C LEU A 358 9.46 -16.22 -3.50
N PHE A 359 9.76 -15.18 -2.72
CA PHE A 359 11.13 -14.86 -2.33
C PHE A 359 11.76 -15.99 -1.53
N VAL A 360 11.09 -16.51 -0.50
CA VAL A 360 11.58 -17.63 0.31
C VAL A 360 11.69 -18.90 -0.52
N THR A 361 10.72 -19.18 -1.40
CA THR A 361 10.79 -20.33 -2.32
C THR A 361 12.03 -20.26 -3.19
N ILE A 362 12.27 -19.10 -3.83
CA ILE A 362 13.45 -18.91 -4.68
C ILE A 362 14.73 -19.01 -3.86
N THR A 363 14.74 -18.49 -2.63
CA THR A 363 15.91 -18.58 -1.74
C THR A 363 16.28 -20.03 -1.43
N LYS A 364 15.31 -20.94 -1.30
CA LYS A 364 15.57 -22.37 -1.16
C LYS A 364 16.25 -22.99 -2.40
N PHE A 365 15.95 -22.50 -3.60
CA PHE A 365 16.60 -22.97 -4.84
C PHE A 365 17.97 -22.32 -5.07
N THR A 366 18.14 -21.04 -4.74
CA THR A 366 19.38 -20.29 -4.95
C THR A 366 20.41 -20.51 -3.84
N GLY A 367 19.99 -21.11 -2.71
CA GLY A 367 20.83 -21.44 -1.57
C GLY A 367 21.06 -20.29 -0.57
N ASN A 368 20.88 -19.02 -0.97
CA ASN A 368 21.00 -17.88 -0.06
C ASN A 368 20.20 -16.67 -0.50
N LEU A 369 19.97 -15.76 0.45
CA LEU A 369 19.17 -14.53 0.29
C LEU A 369 19.79 -13.56 -0.74
N PHE A 370 21.12 -13.41 -0.76
CA PHE A 370 21.81 -12.48 -1.66
C PHE A 370 21.73 -12.94 -3.13
N SER A 371 21.84 -14.24 -3.38
CA SER A 371 21.64 -14.81 -4.72
C SER A 371 20.20 -14.58 -5.21
N THR A 372 19.22 -14.67 -4.31
CA THR A 372 17.81 -14.36 -4.63
C THR A 372 17.63 -12.89 -4.99
N LEU A 373 18.24 -11.96 -4.24
CA LEU A 373 18.22 -10.54 -4.56
C LEU A 373 18.87 -10.27 -5.92
N SER A 374 20.03 -10.88 -6.20
CA SER A 374 20.69 -10.76 -7.49
C SER A 374 19.79 -11.23 -8.63
N LEU A 375 19.14 -12.39 -8.49
CA LEU A 375 18.21 -12.92 -9.48
C LEU A 375 17.03 -11.98 -9.68
N ALA A 376 16.43 -11.46 -8.59
CA ALA A 376 15.33 -10.49 -8.68
C ALA A 376 15.78 -9.21 -9.42
N GLY A 377 16.97 -8.71 -9.16
CA GLY A 377 17.55 -7.57 -9.87
C GLY A 377 17.70 -7.85 -11.37
N TRP A 378 18.28 -8.98 -11.74
CA TRP A 378 18.43 -9.38 -13.15
C TRP A 378 17.11 -9.59 -13.87
N LEU A 379 16.04 -9.98 -13.20
CA LEU A 379 14.70 -10.11 -13.79
C LEU A 379 14.03 -8.74 -14.01
N LEU A 380 14.33 -7.73 -13.17
CA LEU A 380 13.72 -6.41 -13.30
C LEU A 380 14.37 -5.53 -14.37
N ILE A 381 15.65 -5.71 -14.68
CA ILE A 381 16.36 -4.92 -15.72
C ILE A 381 15.72 -5.12 -17.11
N PRO A 382 15.47 -6.34 -17.62
CA PRO A 382 14.75 -6.53 -18.88
C PRO A 382 13.35 -5.91 -18.87
N LEU A 383 12.62 -6.00 -17.74
CA LEU A 383 11.31 -5.36 -17.60
C LEU A 383 11.41 -3.83 -17.73
N ALA A 384 12.44 -3.22 -17.17
CA ALA A 384 12.71 -1.81 -17.34
C ALA A 384 12.94 -1.47 -18.82
N LEU A 385 13.76 -2.23 -19.53
CA LEU A 385 14.04 -2.01 -20.95
C LEU A 385 12.78 -2.19 -21.82
N ILE A 386 11.95 -3.18 -21.51
CA ILE A 386 10.65 -3.38 -22.17
C ILE A 386 9.75 -2.17 -21.93
N ALA A 387 9.68 -1.67 -20.69
CA ALA A 387 8.89 -0.49 -20.36
C ALA A 387 9.37 0.76 -21.12
N LEU A 388 10.68 0.92 -21.30
CA LEU A 388 11.26 1.99 -22.10
C LEU A 388 10.83 1.87 -23.58
N ALA A 389 10.90 0.68 -24.16
CA ALA A 389 10.46 0.45 -25.53
C ALA A 389 8.98 0.82 -25.73
N PHE A 390 8.09 0.44 -24.78
CA PHE A 390 6.70 0.90 -24.77
C PHE A 390 6.54 2.42 -24.65
N GLY A 391 7.45 3.10 -23.97
CA GLY A 391 7.49 4.57 -23.87
C GLY A 391 7.71 5.24 -25.23
N PHE A 392 8.48 4.64 -26.13
CA PHE A 392 8.75 5.15 -27.47
C PHE A 392 7.65 4.80 -28.47
N LEU A 393 6.92 3.71 -28.28
CA LEU A 393 5.81 3.37 -29.16
C LEU A 393 4.77 4.50 -29.09
N LYS A 394 4.49 5.13 -30.25
CA LYS A 394 3.36 6.04 -30.40
C LYS A 394 2.10 5.23 -30.15
N VAL A 395 1.47 5.42 -28.99
CA VAL A 395 0.05 5.03 -28.87
C VAL A 395 -0.68 5.88 -29.90
N THR A 396 -0.99 5.30 -31.04
CA THR A 396 -1.81 5.94 -32.08
C THR A 396 -3.11 6.35 -31.41
N ARG A 397 -3.24 7.67 -31.15
CA ARG A 397 -4.55 8.26 -30.87
C ARG A 397 -5.39 7.94 -32.10
N GLN A 398 -6.37 7.06 -31.97
CA GLN A 398 -7.44 7.03 -32.95
C GLN A 398 -8.07 8.43 -32.92
N PRO A 399 -8.20 9.10 -34.10
CA PRO A 399 -8.93 10.35 -34.16
C PRO A 399 -10.33 10.12 -33.61
N ALA A 400 -10.80 11.02 -32.77
CA ALA A 400 -12.20 11.04 -32.33
C ALA A 400 -13.08 10.87 -33.57
N ALA A 401 -13.92 9.85 -33.57
CA ALA A 401 -14.94 9.67 -34.61
C ALA A 401 -15.85 10.90 -34.51
N THR A 402 -15.69 11.83 -35.45
CA THR A 402 -16.58 12.97 -35.64
C THR A 402 -17.96 12.38 -36.05
N THR A 403 -18.80 12.19 -35.04
CA THR A 403 -20.20 11.88 -35.30
C THR A 403 -20.85 13.17 -35.79
N THR A 404 -20.90 13.36 -37.08
CA THR A 404 -21.75 14.36 -37.73
C THR A 404 -23.19 14.00 -37.42
N ILE A 405 -23.78 14.69 -36.45
CA ILE A 405 -25.21 14.67 -36.22
C ILE A 405 -25.82 15.42 -37.43
N LYS A 406 -26.33 14.63 -38.37
CA LYS A 406 -27.23 15.20 -39.36
C LYS A 406 -28.54 15.58 -38.66
N HIS A 407 -28.73 16.86 -38.48
CA HIS A 407 -30.06 17.42 -38.24
C HIS A 407 -30.87 17.20 -39.53
N GLY A 408 -31.85 16.32 -39.47
CA GLY A 408 -32.94 16.17 -40.43
C GLY A 408 -34.24 16.56 -39.73
#